data_ea27bf12bb8751ea96b7f5a08dd3d079
#
_entry.id   ea27bf12bb8751ea96b7f5a08dd3d079
#
_cell.length_a   1.000
_cell.length_b   1.000
_cell.length_c   1.000
_cell.angle_alpha   90.00
_cell.angle_beta   90.00
_cell.angle_gamma   90.00
#
_symmetry.space_group_name_H-M   'P 1'
#
loop_
_entity.id
_entity.type
_entity.pdbx_description
1 polymer ?
#
loop_
_entity_poly.entity_id
_entity_poly.type
_entity_poly.pdbx_seq_one_letter_code
_entity_poly.pdbx_strand_id
1 'polypeptide(L)'
;MSQMTKRALVASLKDLLAEKPLDKITVTDLTEHCGVNRMTFYYHFKDIYDLVEWACIESATHALAGQKTYDTWQQGFLQILQAVQKDKVFVTKVYHSISREHIENYLYRLTYDLMIGVVEEKAAGMTVRPEDKEFIANFYKYAFVGLTLEWVRTGMKDDPAALIERVSTLIHGDITKALEACRIDK
;
A
#
# COMPACT_ATOMS: atom_id res chain seq x y z
N MET A 1 8.72 -20.14 12.39
CA MET A 1 7.40 -20.80 12.16
C MET A 1 6.27 -19.80 11.88
N SER A 2 6.16 -18.69 12.59
CA SER A 2 5.05 -17.73 12.44
C SER A 2 4.84 -17.18 11.01
N GLN A 3 5.90 -16.80 10.30
CA GLN A 3 5.78 -16.22 8.94
C GLN A 3 5.35 -17.24 7.86
N MET A 4 5.81 -18.48 7.97
CA MET A 4 5.40 -19.55 7.05
C MET A 4 3.89 -19.82 7.13
N THR A 5 3.35 -19.87 8.36
CA THR A 5 1.91 -20.09 8.59
C THR A 5 1.08 -18.93 8.02
N LYS A 6 1.51 -17.69 8.24
CA LYS A 6 0.83 -16.51 7.66
C LYS A 6 0.80 -16.57 6.14
N ARG A 7 1.92 -16.88 5.51
CA ARG A 7 2.01 -17.02 4.04
C ARG A 7 1.16 -18.17 3.50
N ALA A 8 1.10 -19.29 4.21
CA ALA A 8 0.23 -20.42 3.83
C ALA A 8 -1.25 -20.02 3.90
N LEU A 9 -1.67 -19.27 4.92
CA LEU A 9 -3.03 -18.73 5.02
C LEU A 9 -3.34 -17.73 3.90
N VAL A 10 -2.38 -16.87 3.51
CA VAL A 10 -2.54 -15.97 2.36
C VAL A 10 -2.66 -16.75 1.05
N ALA A 11 -1.87 -17.78 0.84
CA ALA A 11 -1.98 -18.63 -0.35
C ALA A 11 -3.38 -19.27 -0.43
N SER A 12 -3.84 -19.88 0.69
CA SER A 12 -5.20 -20.43 0.79
C SER A 12 -6.29 -19.38 0.52
N LEU A 13 -6.12 -18.15 1.03
CA LEU A 13 -7.06 -17.07 0.75
C LEU A 13 -7.11 -16.73 -0.75
N LYS A 14 -5.95 -16.65 -1.42
CA LYS A 14 -5.88 -16.37 -2.86
C LYS A 14 -6.57 -17.46 -3.68
N ASP A 15 -6.36 -18.73 -3.33
CA ASP A 15 -7.00 -19.87 -4.00
C ASP A 15 -8.52 -19.83 -3.82
N LEU A 16 -9.00 -19.65 -2.59
CA LEU A 16 -10.44 -19.54 -2.31
C LEU A 16 -11.09 -18.31 -2.96
N LEU A 17 -10.37 -17.19 -3.05
CA LEU A 17 -10.84 -16.00 -3.77
C LEU A 17 -10.97 -16.25 -5.28
N ALA A 18 -10.24 -17.19 -5.87
CA ALA A 18 -10.46 -17.55 -7.26
C ALA A 18 -11.85 -18.18 -7.47
N GLU A 19 -12.37 -18.89 -6.47
CA GLU A 19 -13.62 -19.65 -6.54
C GLU A 19 -14.86 -18.87 -6.06
N LYS A 20 -14.71 -18.10 -4.96
CA LYS A 20 -15.84 -17.38 -4.34
C LYS A 20 -15.45 -15.97 -3.85
N PRO A 21 -16.42 -15.06 -3.67
CA PRO A 21 -16.13 -13.71 -3.17
C PRO A 21 -15.74 -13.75 -1.68
N LEU A 22 -15.01 -12.70 -1.23
CA LEU A 22 -14.42 -12.62 0.11
C LEU A 22 -15.46 -12.75 1.23
N ASP A 23 -16.64 -12.16 1.07
CA ASP A 23 -17.73 -12.20 2.05
C ASP A 23 -18.34 -13.60 2.25
N LYS A 24 -18.02 -14.55 1.36
CA LYS A 24 -18.42 -15.97 1.44
C LYS A 24 -17.28 -16.87 1.93
N ILE A 25 -16.09 -16.33 2.17
CA ILE A 25 -14.98 -17.09 2.71
C ILE A 25 -15.02 -17.00 4.25
N THR A 26 -15.00 -18.15 4.90
CA THR A 26 -14.98 -18.25 6.36
C THR A 26 -13.58 -18.62 6.87
N VAL A 27 -13.32 -18.37 8.15
CA VAL A 27 -12.09 -18.85 8.81
C VAL A 27 -12.01 -20.38 8.74
N THR A 28 -13.13 -21.08 8.79
CA THR A 28 -13.19 -22.54 8.64
C THR A 28 -12.70 -22.96 7.26
N ASP A 29 -13.22 -22.36 6.19
CA ASP A 29 -12.76 -22.63 4.81
C ASP A 29 -11.25 -22.46 4.68
N LEU A 30 -10.71 -21.34 5.21
CA LEU A 30 -9.28 -21.04 5.16
C LEU A 30 -8.44 -22.08 5.90
N THR A 31 -8.86 -22.44 7.10
CA THR A 31 -8.08 -23.35 7.95
C THR A 31 -8.15 -24.79 7.46
N GLU A 32 -9.27 -25.23 6.94
CA GLU A 32 -9.41 -26.54 6.28
C GLU A 32 -8.56 -26.61 5.00
N HIS A 33 -8.62 -25.57 4.13
CA HIS A 33 -7.83 -25.52 2.92
C HIS A 33 -6.33 -25.46 3.20
N CYS A 34 -5.91 -24.72 4.25
CA CYS A 34 -4.51 -24.58 4.65
C CYS A 34 -3.97 -25.78 5.45
N GLY A 35 -4.85 -26.65 5.98
CA GLY A 35 -4.46 -27.77 6.82
C GLY A 35 -4.03 -27.35 8.25
N VAL A 36 -4.54 -26.22 8.76
CA VAL A 36 -4.28 -25.74 10.12
C VAL A 36 -5.57 -25.68 10.94
N ASN A 37 -5.48 -25.63 12.27
CA ASN A 37 -6.66 -25.48 13.11
C ASN A 37 -7.05 -23.98 13.28
N ARG A 38 -8.31 -23.73 13.68
CA ARG A 38 -8.84 -22.36 13.86
C ARG A 38 -8.09 -21.57 14.93
N MET A 39 -7.57 -22.23 15.97
CA MET A 39 -6.78 -21.55 17.01
C MET A 39 -5.49 -20.99 16.43
N THR A 40 -4.86 -21.70 15.48
CA THR A 40 -3.68 -21.22 14.75
C THR A 40 -4.00 -19.96 13.94
N PHE A 41 -5.17 -19.89 13.30
CA PHE A 41 -5.61 -18.67 12.62
C PHE A 41 -5.73 -17.51 13.61
N TYR A 42 -6.52 -17.66 14.68
CA TYR A 42 -6.76 -16.61 15.67
C TYR A 42 -5.53 -16.21 16.50
N TYR A 43 -4.51 -17.06 16.54
CA TYR A 43 -3.21 -16.67 17.10
C TYR A 43 -2.50 -15.61 16.25
N HIS A 44 -2.76 -15.57 14.93
CA HIS A 44 -2.09 -14.67 13.98
C HIS A 44 -2.94 -13.51 13.51
N PHE A 45 -4.24 -13.69 13.40
CA PHE A 45 -5.17 -12.75 12.80
C PHE A 45 -6.48 -12.70 13.56
N LYS A 46 -6.99 -11.51 13.74
CA LYS A 46 -8.29 -11.25 14.38
C LYS A 46 -9.44 -11.79 13.51
N ASP A 47 -9.37 -11.55 12.22
CA ASP A 47 -10.37 -11.94 11.23
C ASP A 47 -9.74 -12.03 9.82
N ILE A 48 -10.55 -12.32 8.81
CA ILE A 48 -10.11 -12.44 7.43
C ILE A 48 -9.62 -11.09 6.87
N TYR A 49 -10.18 -9.98 7.30
CA TYR A 49 -9.77 -8.65 6.85
C TYR A 49 -8.38 -8.30 7.36
N ASP A 50 -8.05 -8.67 8.60
CA ASP A 50 -6.69 -8.56 9.16
C ASP A 50 -5.68 -9.40 8.37
N LEU A 51 -6.06 -10.60 7.92
CA LEU A 51 -5.24 -11.42 7.02
C LEU A 51 -5.03 -10.74 5.65
N VAL A 52 -6.06 -10.15 5.08
CA VAL A 52 -5.97 -9.39 3.82
C VAL A 52 -5.05 -8.18 3.98
N GLU A 53 -5.22 -7.39 5.06
CA GLU A 53 -4.38 -6.24 5.36
C GLU A 53 -2.91 -6.66 5.46
N TRP A 54 -2.64 -7.71 6.21
CA TRP A 54 -1.28 -8.25 6.34
C TRP A 54 -0.70 -8.70 4.99
N ALA A 55 -1.48 -9.36 4.14
CA ALA A 55 -1.04 -9.79 2.80
C ALA A 55 -0.66 -8.59 1.92
N CYS A 56 -1.43 -7.53 1.97
CA CYS A 56 -1.15 -6.29 1.23
C CYS A 56 0.12 -5.59 1.76
N ILE A 57 0.29 -5.49 3.10
CA ILE A 57 1.49 -4.92 3.73
C ILE A 57 2.74 -5.71 3.33
N GLU A 58 2.70 -7.03 3.44
CA GLU A 58 3.84 -7.87 3.09
C GLU A 58 4.23 -7.70 1.62
N SER A 59 3.22 -7.70 0.73
CA SER A 59 3.45 -7.50 -0.71
C SER A 59 4.08 -6.13 -1.01
N ALA A 60 3.56 -5.05 -0.42
CA ALA A 60 4.10 -3.70 -0.61
C ALA A 60 5.51 -3.56 -0.01
N THR A 61 5.75 -4.12 1.17
CA THR A 61 7.07 -4.09 1.82
C THR A 61 8.11 -4.83 1.00
N HIS A 62 7.74 -5.99 0.44
CA HIS A 62 8.60 -6.73 -0.48
C HIS A 62 8.88 -5.95 -1.77
N ALA A 63 7.87 -5.33 -2.34
CA ALA A 63 8.01 -4.54 -3.55
C ALA A 63 8.95 -3.35 -3.35
N LEU A 64 8.85 -2.66 -2.21
CA LEU A 64 9.68 -1.49 -1.93
C LEU A 64 11.18 -1.79 -1.81
N ALA A 65 11.58 -2.97 -1.31
CA ALA A 65 12.96 -3.47 -1.27
C ALA A 65 14.02 -2.40 -0.89
N GLY A 66 13.70 -1.50 0.05
CA GLY A 66 14.60 -0.41 0.48
C GLY A 66 14.52 0.88 -0.34
N GLN A 67 13.69 0.96 -1.38
CA GLN A 67 13.52 2.16 -2.21
C GLN A 67 12.49 3.11 -1.60
N LYS A 68 12.88 3.78 -0.51
CA LYS A 68 12.02 4.65 0.30
C LYS A 68 12.57 6.08 0.43
N THR A 69 13.51 6.45 -0.43
CA THR A 69 14.15 7.77 -0.45
C THR A 69 13.53 8.66 -1.52
N TYR A 70 13.81 9.96 -1.43
CA TYR A 70 13.41 10.90 -2.48
C TYR A 70 13.93 10.50 -3.86
N ASP A 71 15.15 10.01 -3.95
CA ASP A 71 15.75 9.66 -5.25
C ASP A 71 15.26 8.32 -5.82
N THR A 72 14.61 7.49 -5.00
CA THR A 72 14.16 6.15 -5.37
C THR A 72 12.64 5.96 -5.35
N TRP A 73 11.86 6.99 -5.00
CA TRP A 73 10.40 6.87 -4.85
C TRP A 73 9.70 6.42 -6.14
N GLN A 74 10.14 6.89 -7.33
CA GLN A 74 9.54 6.49 -8.60
C GLN A 74 9.68 4.99 -8.80
N GLN A 75 10.87 4.46 -8.54
CA GLN A 75 11.14 3.03 -8.68
C GLN A 75 10.37 2.22 -7.63
N GLY A 76 10.33 2.69 -6.39
CA GLY A 76 9.55 2.06 -5.32
C GLY A 76 8.05 2.03 -5.65
N PHE A 77 7.49 3.14 -6.13
CA PHE A 77 6.08 3.20 -6.50
C PHE A 77 5.77 2.34 -7.73
N LEU A 78 6.65 2.33 -8.73
CA LEU A 78 6.54 1.44 -9.88
C LEU A 78 6.49 -0.04 -9.46
N GLN A 79 7.38 -0.44 -8.56
CA GLN A 79 7.40 -1.82 -8.04
C GLN A 79 6.12 -2.18 -7.28
N ILE A 80 5.54 -1.25 -6.51
CA ILE A 80 4.24 -1.44 -5.86
C ILE A 80 3.14 -1.66 -6.91
N LEU A 81 3.05 -0.80 -7.92
CA LEU A 81 2.03 -0.93 -8.97
C LEU A 81 2.20 -2.23 -9.76
N GLN A 82 3.43 -2.64 -10.07
CA GLN A 82 3.72 -3.91 -10.73
C GLN A 82 3.33 -5.11 -9.85
N ALA A 83 3.58 -5.06 -8.53
CA ALA A 83 3.14 -6.10 -7.61
C ALA A 83 1.61 -6.19 -7.53
N VAL A 84 0.91 -5.05 -7.48
CA VAL A 84 -0.55 -4.96 -7.53
C VAL A 84 -1.09 -5.55 -8.85
N GLN A 85 -0.47 -5.23 -9.97
CA GLN A 85 -0.85 -5.74 -11.29
C GLN A 85 -0.62 -7.25 -11.42
N LYS A 86 0.47 -7.75 -10.89
CA LYS A 86 0.79 -9.19 -10.87
C LYS A 86 -0.29 -9.99 -10.11
N ASP A 87 -0.79 -9.43 -9.00
CA ASP A 87 -1.83 -10.03 -8.17
C ASP A 87 -3.25 -9.51 -8.52
N LYS A 88 -3.46 -9.09 -9.77
CA LYS A 88 -4.68 -8.41 -10.25
C LYS A 88 -5.98 -9.08 -9.81
N VAL A 89 -6.06 -10.41 -9.89
CA VAL A 89 -7.28 -11.15 -9.50
C VAL A 89 -7.58 -10.97 -8.02
N PHE A 90 -6.58 -11.14 -7.16
CA PHE A 90 -6.69 -10.94 -5.72
C PHE A 90 -7.08 -9.49 -5.41
N VAL A 91 -6.33 -8.52 -5.93
CA VAL A 91 -6.57 -7.09 -5.68
C VAL A 91 -7.97 -6.67 -6.12
N THR A 92 -8.42 -7.09 -7.30
CA THR A 92 -9.76 -6.75 -7.81
C THR A 92 -10.86 -7.33 -6.93
N LYS A 93 -10.74 -8.59 -6.50
CA LYS A 93 -11.72 -9.24 -5.63
C LYS A 93 -11.76 -8.60 -4.24
N VAL A 94 -10.59 -8.28 -3.67
CA VAL A 94 -10.48 -7.54 -2.39
C VAL A 94 -11.12 -6.15 -2.52
N TYR A 95 -10.79 -5.42 -3.59
CA TYR A 95 -11.32 -4.07 -3.85
C TYR A 95 -12.87 -4.03 -3.90
N HIS A 96 -13.49 -5.07 -4.48
CA HIS A 96 -14.96 -5.15 -4.56
C HIS A 96 -15.63 -5.74 -3.32
N SER A 97 -14.89 -6.34 -2.40
CA SER A 97 -15.44 -7.04 -1.24
C SER A 97 -15.23 -6.31 0.10
N ILE A 98 -14.30 -5.36 0.15
CA ILE A 98 -13.99 -4.57 1.35
C ILE A 98 -14.56 -3.17 1.20
N SER A 99 -15.03 -2.56 2.30
CA SER A 99 -15.50 -1.18 2.24
C SER A 99 -14.37 -0.26 1.79
N ARG A 100 -14.72 0.72 0.98
CA ARG A 100 -13.77 1.72 0.46
C ARG A 100 -13.00 2.41 1.60
N GLU A 101 -13.67 2.72 2.69
CA GLU A 101 -13.07 3.34 3.86
C GLU A 101 -11.93 2.50 4.47
N HIS A 102 -12.11 1.17 4.59
CA HIS A 102 -11.06 0.28 5.09
C HIS A 102 -9.84 0.23 4.17
N ILE A 103 -10.07 0.15 2.85
CA ILE A 103 -8.99 0.15 1.87
C ILE A 103 -8.22 1.47 1.92
N GLU A 104 -8.94 2.60 1.92
CA GLU A 104 -8.35 3.93 1.96
C GLU A 104 -7.54 4.15 3.25
N ASN A 105 -8.11 3.85 4.41
CA ASN A 105 -7.43 4.00 5.70
C ASN A 105 -6.13 3.19 5.77
N TYR A 106 -6.15 1.97 5.23
CA TYR A 106 -4.97 1.14 5.14
C TYR A 106 -3.89 1.76 4.23
N LEU A 107 -4.27 2.12 3.00
CA LEU A 107 -3.35 2.70 2.02
C LEU A 107 -2.81 4.07 2.50
N TYR A 108 -3.64 4.87 3.18
CA TYR A 108 -3.22 6.14 3.75
C TYR A 108 -2.14 5.97 4.81
N ARG A 109 -2.26 5.00 5.71
CA ARG A 109 -1.21 4.73 6.71
C ARG A 109 0.11 4.36 6.05
N LEU A 110 0.08 3.36 5.14
CA LEU A 110 1.27 2.90 4.43
C LEU A 110 1.95 4.02 3.64
N THR A 111 1.17 4.79 2.89
CA THR A 111 1.69 5.87 2.03
C THR A 111 2.18 7.05 2.86
N TYR A 112 1.53 7.36 3.98
CA TYR A 112 1.99 8.43 4.88
C TYR A 112 3.38 8.16 5.43
N ASP A 113 3.64 6.95 5.93
CA ASP A 113 4.94 6.57 6.48
C ASP A 113 6.07 6.69 5.44
N LEU A 114 5.76 6.42 4.17
CA LEU A 114 6.70 6.61 3.08
C LEU A 114 6.91 8.10 2.75
N MET A 115 5.82 8.86 2.66
CA MET A 115 5.88 10.26 2.28
C MET A 115 6.52 11.14 3.34
N ILE A 116 6.23 10.92 4.64
CA ILE A 116 6.88 11.69 5.69
C ILE A 116 8.39 11.45 5.73
N GLY A 117 8.86 10.23 5.45
CA GLY A 117 10.27 9.92 5.33
C GLY A 117 10.95 10.70 4.20
N VAL A 118 10.30 10.79 3.03
CA VAL A 118 10.80 11.59 1.88
C VAL A 118 10.82 13.09 2.20
N VAL A 119 9.78 13.59 2.87
CA VAL A 119 9.70 15.00 3.30
C VAL A 119 10.78 15.34 4.30
N GLU A 120 11.01 14.49 5.31
CA GLU A 120 12.08 14.68 6.31
C GLU A 120 13.48 14.66 5.68
N GLU A 121 13.71 13.74 4.73
CA GLU A 121 14.97 13.70 3.98
C GLU A 121 15.24 15.01 3.24
N LYS A 122 14.23 15.57 2.56
CA LYS A 122 14.34 16.83 1.83
C LYS A 122 14.37 18.06 2.74
N ALA A 123 13.80 17.99 3.93
CA ALA A 123 13.85 19.05 4.92
C ALA A 123 15.18 19.10 5.68
N ALA A 124 16.12 18.18 5.42
CA ALA A 124 17.42 18.15 6.07
C ALA A 124 18.17 19.48 5.84
N GLY A 125 18.55 20.15 6.93
CA GLY A 125 19.19 21.47 6.89
C GLY A 125 18.24 22.67 6.74
N MET A 126 16.91 22.44 6.80
CA MET A 126 15.89 23.49 6.82
C MET A 126 15.15 23.47 8.15
N THR A 127 14.82 24.64 8.70
CA THR A 127 13.90 24.75 9.83
C THR A 127 12.48 24.92 9.31
N VAL A 128 11.72 23.84 9.29
CA VAL A 128 10.30 23.78 8.86
C VAL A 128 9.48 23.22 10.00
N ARG A 129 8.31 23.82 10.29
CA ARG A 129 7.42 23.38 11.36
C ARG A 129 6.95 21.95 11.12
N PRO A 130 6.79 21.13 12.18
CA PRO A 130 6.28 19.76 12.03
C PRO A 130 4.94 19.69 11.28
N GLU A 131 4.00 20.59 11.61
CA GLU A 131 2.67 20.65 10.97
C GLU A 131 2.74 20.92 9.46
N ASP A 132 3.70 21.70 8.98
CA ASP A 132 3.89 21.97 7.55
C ASP A 132 4.45 20.73 6.82
N LYS A 133 5.39 20.02 7.44
CA LYS A 133 5.91 18.74 6.92
C LYS A 133 4.82 17.67 6.85
N GLU A 134 4.01 17.54 7.90
CA GLU A 134 2.88 16.62 7.95
C GLU A 134 1.84 16.97 6.88
N PHE A 135 1.56 18.25 6.66
CA PHE A 135 0.63 18.70 5.62
C PHE A 135 1.13 18.33 4.22
N ILE A 136 2.42 18.57 3.93
CA ILE A 136 3.04 18.18 2.64
C ILE A 136 2.96 16.67 2.45
N ALA A 137 3.34 15.88 3.45
CA ALA A 137 3.26 14.42 3.38
C ALA A 137 1.83 13.91 3.15
N ASN A 138 0.85 14.51 3.83
CA ASN A 138 -0.57 14.18 3.65
C ASN A 138 -1.08 14.53 2.24
N PHE A 139 -0.68 15.68 1.68
CA PHE A 139 -1.08 16.06 0.32
C PHE A 139 -0.64 15.00 -0.70
N TYR A 140 0.62 14.60 -0.67
CA TYR A 140 1.12 13.57 -1.58
C TYR A 140 0.52 12.19 -1.30
N LYS A 141 0.31 11.83 -0.03
CA LYS A 141 -0.40 10.60 0.35
C LYS A 141 -1.76 10.49 -0.35
N TYR A 142 -2.57 11.54 -0.30
CA TYR A 142 -3.89 11.54 -0.95
C TYR A 142 -3.78 11.44 -2.46
N ALA A 143 -2.82 12.11 -3.07
CA ALA A 143 -2.59 12.03 -4.51
C ALA A 143 -2.20 10.61 -4.95
N PHE A 144 -1.22 10.00 -4.30
CA PHE A 144 -0.75 8.65 -4.65
C PHE A 144 -1.81 7.58 -4.42
N VAL A 145 -2.51 7.62 -3.29
CA VAL A 145 -3.58 6.66 -2.98
C VAL A 145 -4.75 6.84 -3.95
N GLY A 146 -5.17 8.08 -4.21
CA GLY A 146 -6.26 8.37 -5.15
C GLY A 146 -5.96 7.84 -6.57
N LEU A 147 -4.76 8.10 -7.08
CA LEU A 147 -4.33 7.60 -8.39
C LEU A 147 -4.26 6.07 -8.45
N THR A 148 -3.75 5.44 -7.40
CA THR A 148 -3.68 3.97 -7.31
C THR A 148 -5.07 3.35 -7.30
N LEU A 149 -5.99 3.87 -6.47
CA LEU A 149 -7.35 3.36 -6.38
C LEU A 149 -8.14 3.57 -7.69
N GLU A 150 -7.95 4.71 -8.35
CA GLU A 150 -8.56 4.96 -9.65
C GLU A 150 -8.04 3.98 -10.72
N TRP A 151 -6.73 3.74 -10.73
CA TRP A 151 -6.12 2.76 -11.63
C TRP A 151 -6.63 1.34 -11.38
N VAL A 152 -6.78 0.92 -10.12
CA VAL A 152 -7.40 -0.36 -9.75
C VAL A 152 -8.87 -0.40 -10.21
N ARG A 153 -9.64 0.66 -9.93
CA ARG A 153 -11.06 0.78 -10.31
C ARG A 153 -11.29 0.64 -11.81
N THR A 154 -10.39 1.21 -12.62
CA THR A 154 -10.46 1.13 -14.09
C THR A 154 -9.90 -0.18 -14.67
N GLY A 155 -9.56 -1.13 -13.79
CA GLY A 155 -9.10 -2.47 -14.16
C GLY A 155 -7.63 -2.54 -14.52
N MET A 156 -6.79 -1.62 -14.02
CA MET A 156 -5.34 -1.63 -14.21
C MET A 156 -4.93 -1.67 -15.70
N LYS A 157 -5.63 -0.88 -16.53
CA LYS A 157 -5.45 -0.88 -18.00
C LYS A 157 -4.22 -0.10 -18.43
N ASP A 158 -3.92 1.00 -17.71
CA ASP A 158 -2.78 1.84 -18.03
C ASP A 158 -1.49 1.17 -17.59
N ASP A 159 -0.43 1.39 -18.36
CA ASP A 159 0.92 0.93 -18.00
C ASP A 159 1.42 1.63 -16.72
N PRO A 160 1.83 0.88 -15.70
CA PRO A 160 2.39 1.46 -14.47
C PRO A 160 3.53 2.44 -14.71
N ALA A 161 4.43 2.17 -15.68
CA ALA A 161 5.56 3.05 -15.96
C ALA A 161 5.08 4.40 -16.53
N ALA A 162 4.09 4.40 -17.42
CA ALA A 162 3.51 5.62 -17.96
C ALA A 162 2.80 6.45 -16.87
N LEU A 163 2.13 5.80 -15.92
CA LEU A 163 1.52 6.48 -14.77
C LEU A 163 2.58 7.17 -13.91
N ILE A 164 3.67 6.47 -13.60
CA ILE A 164 4.78 7.03 -12.80
C ILE A 164 5.45 8.21 -13.51
N GLU A 165 5.68 8.12 -14.82
CA GLU A 165 6.27 9.21 -15.60
C GLU A 165 5.41 10.49 -15.52
N ARG A 166 4.09 10.36 -15.68
CA ARG A 166 3.15 11.49 -15.56
C ARG A 166 3.17 12.09 -14.15
N VAL A 167 3.14 11.26 -13.11
CA VAL A 167 3.21 11.73 -11.71
C VAL A 167 4.54 12.42 -11.46
N SER A 168 5.66 11.83 -11.90
CA SER A 168 7.00 12.40 -11.74
C SER A 168 7.12 13.78 -12.40
N THR A 169 6.56 13.94 -13.61
CA THR A 169 6.54 15.22 -14.30
C THR A 169 5.81 16.31 -13.51
N LEU A 170 4.69 15.94 -12.85
CA LEU A 170 3.88 16.90 -12.08
C LEU A 170 4.52 17.30 -10.75
N ILE A 171 5.26 16.39 -10.09
CA ILE A 171 5.77 16.63 -8.73
C ILE A 171 7.27 16.90 -8.68
N HIS A 172 7.94 17.00 -9.83
CA HIS A 172 9.39 17.22 -9.89
C HIS A 172 9.81 18.52 -9.20
N GLY A 173 10.54 18.40 -8.10
CA GLY A 173 11.03 19.53 -7.29
C GLY A 173 9.97 20.20 -6.42
N ASP A 174 8.70 19.82 -6.48
CA ASP A 174 7.62 20.54 -5.78
C ASP A 174 7.66 20.31 -4.25
N ILE A 175 8.09 19.15 -3.78
CA ILE A 175 8.33 18.93 -2.33
C ILE A 175 9.37 19.93 -1.82
N THR A 176 10.49 20.09 -2.52
CA THR A 176 11.53 21.05 -2.14
C THR A 176 11.03 22.49 -2.17
N LYS A 177 10.27 22.89 -3.20
CA LYS A 177 9.66 24.21 -3.29
C LYS A 177 8.67 24.47 -2.13
N ALA A 178 7.83 23.48 -1.80
CA ALA A 178 6.90 23.59 -0.68
C ALA A 178 7.65 23.77 0.65
N LEU A 179 8.69 22.97 0.91
CA LEU A 179 9.52 23.08 2.11
C LEU A 179 10.22 24.44 2.17
N GLU A 180 10.79 24.92 1.06
CA GLU A 180 11.40 26.26 0.99
C GLU A 180 10.39 27.39 1.25
N ALA A 181 9.14 27.23 0.82
CA ALA A 181 8.09 28.22 1.11
C ALA A 181 7.70 28.25 2.59
N CYS A 182 7.73 27.09 3.28
CA CYS A 182 7.39 26.94 4.70
C CYS A 182 8.60 27.14 5.64
N ARG A 183 9.79 27.41 5.10
CA ARG A 183 11.03 27.56 5.89
C ARG A 183 11.00 28.82 6.75
N ILE A 184 11.34 28.71 8.04
CA ILE A 184 11.29 29.80 9.04
C ILE A 184 12.66 30.35 9.42
N ASP A 185 13.75 29.79 8.93
CA ASP A 185 15.15 30.17 9.17
C ASP A 185 15.77 30.92 7.97
N LYS A 186 14.93 31.58 7.18
CA LYS A 186 15.37 32.46 6.07
C LYS A 186 15.92 33.78 6.56
#